data_d211a2e988ada79c12bb87447151d700
#
_entry.id   d211a2e988ada79c12bb87447151d700
#
_cell.length_a   1.000
_cell.length_b   1.000
_cell.length_c   1.000
_cell.angle_alpha   90.00
_cell.angle_beta   90.00
_cell.angle_gamma   90.00
#
_symmetry.space_group_name_H-M   'P 1'
#
loop_
_entity.id
_entity.type
_entity.pdbx_description
1 polymer ?
#
loop_
_entity_poly.entity_id
_entity_poly.type
_entity_poly.pdbx_seq_one_letter_code
_entity_poly.pdbx_strand_id
1 'polypeptide(L)'
;MAILCLGRSIKIDFAQWLKDRDEALFLIGSLPFPSQHLYQAVKRLNDLDVGSQAETTALDWAVQTKFSRILPHSEFDLIRAARLREHLGIAGQSLESAIAYRDKVVMKEHMTRAGIAVAHFKRVQSSLDVLAFIDQHGFPCVVKPVDGCSSKGVRVIRNRSDLAQVFNEPTLEGYMIETFIKGQMFHVNGVVTDSGSAFFAPCAYINGSLDFQNAGTFGSRTLEPETPLARRLVAFTKSVIAALPETSPLGFHAEIFQTPDDRLLLCEIAARTAGSLTGELIEHSYAINIHQAWIRACAGIEDPLPTGRSPTSFAASIRVPVRNERLLKIPAFAPFDWVKTLCITGVEGQTYATAQTYTDDVLSAILVADSDARLLERIDTFLDWLNDSVQWGPANLKD
;
A
#
# COMPACT_ATOMS: atom_id res chain seq x y z
N MET A 1 12.20 -24.22 -17.83
CA MET A 1 11.02 -23.54 -17.25
C MET A 1 11.33 -22.06 -17.17
N ALA A 2 10.32 -21.22 -17.01
CA ALA A 2 10.50 -19.77 -16.97
C ALA A 2 9.63 -19.14 -15.85
N ILE A 3 9.96 -17.92 -15.46
CA ILE A 3 9.20 -17.12 -14.50
C ILE A 3 8.60 -15.91 -15.23
N LEU A 4 7.31 -15.70 -15.09
CA LEU A 4 6.61 -14.51 -15.58
C LEU A 4 6.51 -13.46 -14.45
N CYS A 5 7.06 -12.27 -14.69
CA CYS A 5 7.03 -11.14 -13.79
C CYS A 5 6.01 -10.09 -14.29
N LEU A 6 5.17 -9.58 -13.38
CA LEU A 6 4.24 -8.48 -13.63
C LEU A 6 4.73 -7.24 -12.87
N GLY A 7 5.24 -6.24 -13.58
CA GLY A 7 5.97 -5.13 -12.99
C GLY A 7 5.33 -3.76 -13.22
N ARG A 8 5.31 -2.91 -12.17
CA ARG A 8 4.76 -1.54 -12.18
C ARG A 8 5.67 -0.51 -11.53
N SER A 9 6.82 -0.91 -11.04
CA SER A 9 7.75 -0.01 -10.36
C SER A 9 9.17 -0.27 -10.81
N ILE A 10 9.90 0.79 -11.13
CA ILE A 10 11.34 0.73 -11.48
C ILE A 10 12.21 0.35 -10.28
N LYS A 11 11.70 0.47 -9.05
CA LYS A 11 12.40 0.04 -7.82
C LYS A 11 12.42 -1.48 -7.65
N ILE A 12 11.66 -2.22 -8.47
CA ILE A 12 11.55 -3.69 -8.41
C ILE A 12 12.39 -4.28 -9.53
N ASP A 13 13.58 -4.70 -9.21
CA ASP A 13 14.50 -5.36 -10.16
C ASP A 13 14.42 -6.89 -10.02
N PHE A 14 13.38 -7.48 -10.62
CA PHE A 14 13.21 -8.94 -10.60
C PHE A 14 14.45 -9.68 -11.12
N ALA A 15 15.09 -9.16 -12.17
CA ALA A 15 16.23 -9.84 -12.80
C ALA A 15 17.42 -9.91 -11.83
N GLN A 16 17.73 -8.81 -11.14
CA GLN A 16 18.81 -8.79 -10.17
C GLN A 16 18.45 -9.62 -8.92
N TRP A 17 17.19 -9.58 -8.49
CA TRP A 17 16.75 -10.30 -7.29
C TRP A 17 16.65 -11.81 -7.48
N LEU A 18 16.44 -12.26 -8.74
CA LEU A 18 16.28 -13.66 -9.11
C LEU A 18 17.51 -14.24 -9.84
N LYS A 19 18.65 -13.54 -9.80
CA LYS A 19 19.87 -13.97 -10.50
C LYS A 19 20.40 -15.35 -10.07
N ASP A 20 19.96 -15.83 -8.89
CA ASP A 20 20.30 -17.15 -8.37
C ASP A 20 19.43 -18.28 -8.98
N ARG A 21 18.50 -17.94 -9.90
CA ARG A 21 17.65 -18.88 -10.62
C ARG A 21 18.16 -19.07 -12.04
N ASP A 22 18.21 -20.30 -12.49
CA ASP A 22 18.58 -20.65 -13.88
C ASP A 22 17.41 -20.49 -14.86
N GLU A 23 16.22 -20.09 -14.35
CA GLU A 23 15.01 -19.99 -15.16
C GLU A 23 14.99 -18.68 -15.95
N ALA A 24 14.58 -18.78 -17.21
CA ALA A 24 14.40 -17.60 -18.06
C ALA A 24 13.32 -16.66 -17.47
N LEU A 25 13.58 -15.36 -17.47
CA LEU A 25 12.65 -14.36 -16.97
C LEU A 25 11.90 -13.69 -18.13
N PHE A 26 10.60 -13.56 -17.97
CA PHE A 26 9.71 -12.82 -18.86
C PHE A 26 9.06 -11.68 -18.08
N LEU A 27 8.93 -10.51 -18.67
CA LEU A 27 8.41 -9.32 -18.00
C LEU A 27 7.27 -8.69 -18.80
N ILE A 28 6.13 -8.51 -18.15
CA ILE A 28 5.05 -7.63 -18.63
C ILE A 28 4.97 -6.46 -17.66
N GLY A 29 5.02 -5.22 -18.16
CA GLY A 29 5.01 -4.05 -17.28
C GLY A 29 4.63 -2.75 -18.00
N SER A 30 4.41 -1.69 -17.18
CA SER A 30 3.99 -0.37 -17.69
C SER A 30 5.13 0.62 -17.86
N LEU A 31 6.29 0.37 -17.29
CA LEU A 31 7.44 1.28 -17.24
C LEU A 31 8.65 0.71 -17.96
N PRO A 32 9.64 1.53 -18.35
CA PRO A 32 10.95 1.03 -18.70
C PRO A 32 11.65 0.50 -17.45
N PHE A 33 11.87 -0.81 -17.39
CA PHE A 33 12.52 -1.45 -16.25
C PHE A 33 14.05 -1.44 -16.38
N PRO A 34 14.78 -1.43 -15.26
CA PRO A 34 16.21 -1.69 -15.29
C PRO A 34 16.49 -3.11 -15.76
N SER A 35 17.71 -3.35 -16.20
CA SER A 35 18.18 -4.72 -16.55
C SER A 35 17.36 -5.46 -17.60
N GLN A 36 16.68 -4.75 -18.52
CA GLN A 36 15.81 -5.36 -19.55
C GLN A 36 16.53 -6.42 -20.39
N HIS A 37 17.84 -6.29 -20.57
CA HIS A 37 18.66 -7.25 -21.32
C HIS A 37 18.81 -8.62 -20.65
N LEU A 38 18.42 -8.74 -19.38
CA LEU A 38 18.43 -10.00 -18.62
C LEU A 38 17.14 -10.81 -18.77
N TYR A 39 16.10 -10.24 -19.39
CA TYR A 39 14.85 -10.94 -19.63
C TYR A 39 14.86 -11.59 -21.02
N GLN A 40 14.32 -12.80 -21.11
CA GLN A 40 14.11 -13.50 -22.39
C GLN A 40 13.12 -12.75 -23.29
N ALA A 41 12.08 -12.16 -22.70
CA ALA A 41 11.15 -11.29 -23.40
C ALA A 41 10.59 -10.22 -22.46
N VAL A 42 10.35 -9.03 -23.00
CA VAL A 42 9.74 -7.89 -22.30
C VAL A 42 8.59 -7.37 -23.13
N LYS A 43 7.42 -7.24 -22.52
CA LYS A 43 6.26 -6.54 -23.09
C LYS A 43 5.93 -5.33 -22.27
N ARG A 44 6.05 -4.16 -22.87
CA ARG A 44 5.61 -2.90 -22.29
C ARG A 44 4.17 -2.59 -22.71
N LEU A 45 3.31 -2.29 -21.76
CA LEU A 45 1.91 -1.92 -21.96
C LEU A 45 1.65 -0.58 -21.26
N ASN A 46 1.14 0.40 -22.00
CA ASN A 46 0.85 1.73 -21.44
C ASN A 46 -0.36 1.67 -20.49
N ASP A 47 -1.36 0.84 -20.81
CA ASP A 47 -2.61 0.68 -20.07
C ASP A 47 -2.69 -0.70 -19.42
N LEU A 48 -1.72 -0.99 -18.54
CA LEU A 48 -1.68 -2.29 -17.86
C LEU A 48 -2.89 -2.54 -16.95
N ASP A 49 -3.58 -1.49 -16.51
CA ASP A 49 -4.77 -1.59 -15.64
C ASP A 49 -6.03 -1.94 -16.40
N VAL A 50 -6.09 -1.60 -17.68
CA VAL A 50 -7.28 -1.74 -18.52
C VAL A 50 -7.03 -2.74 -19.62
N GLY A 51 -8.01 -3.60 -19.87
CA GLY A 51 -7.96 -4.58 -20.96
C GLY A 51 -7.19 -5.86 -20.62
N SER A 52 -7.20 -6.77 -21.59
CA SER A 52 -6.67 -8.15 -21.48
C SER A 52 -5.30 -8.34 -22.12
N GLN A 53 -4.60 -7.27 -22.50
CA GLN A 53 -3.34 -7.39 -23.24
C GLN A 53 -2.24 -8.09 -22.44
N ALA A 54 -2.21 -7.92 -21.11
CA ALA A 54 -1.25 -8.61 -20.27
C ALA A 54 -1.52 -10.11 -20.22
N GLU A 55 -2.78 -10.49 -20.08
CA GLU A 55 -3.22 -11.88 -20.05
C GLU A 55 -2.98 -12.56 -21.42
N THR A 56 -3.38 -11.91 -22.53
CA THR A 56 -3.16 -12.47 -23.87
C THR A 56 -1.68 -12.60 -24.20
N THR A 57 -0.84 -11.63 -23.83
CA THR A 57 0.62 -11.73 -24.00
C THR A 57 1.19 -12.90 -23.19
N ALA A 58 0.76 -13.07 -21.94
CA ALA A 58 1.20 -14.19 -21.10
C ALA A 58 0.80 -15.54 -21.71
N LEU A 59 -0.42 -15.65 -22.23
CA LEU A 59 -0.93 -16.87 -22.89
C LEU A 59 -0.21 -17.16 -24.22
N ASP A 60 0.07 -16.14 -25.04
CA ASP A 60 0.85 -16.30 -26.28
C ASP A 60 2.26 -16.84 -25.97
N TRP A 61 2.91 -16.33 -24.92
CA TRP A 61 4.21 -16.84 -24.49
C TRP A 61 4.11 -18.27 -23.93
N ALA A 62 3.03 -18.60 -23.26
CA ALA A 62 2.81 -19.92 -22.68
C ALA A 62 2.67 -21.03 -23.72
N VAL A 63 2.34 -20.70 -24.98
CA VAL A 63 2.29 -21.68 -26.09
C VAL A 63 3.66 -22.36 -26.32
N GLN A 64 4.75 -21.60 -26.17
CA GLN A 64 6.11 -22.09 -26.42
C GLN A 64 6.97 -22.20 -25.16
N THR A 65 6.50 -21.65 -24.03
CA THR A 65 7.28 -21.54 -22.79
C THR A 65 6.47 -22.05 -21.61
N LYS A 66 6.98 -23.07 -20.92
CA LYS A 66 6.36 -23.53 -19.67
C LYS A 66 6.78 -22.63 -18.51
N PHE A 67 5.86 -21.87 -17.99
CA PHE A 67 6.08 -21.07 -16.77
C PHE A 67 5.98 -21.95 -15.52
N SER A 68 6.90 -21.75 -14.59
CA SER A 68 6.92 -22.39 -13.27
C SER A 68 6.28 -21.49 -12.21
N ARG A 69 6.35 -20.17 -12.41
CA ARG A 69 5.87 -19.15 -11.48
C ARG A 69 5.31 -17.94 -12.22
N ILE A 70 4.36 -17.26 -11.58
CA ILE A 70 3.88 -15.92 -12.00
C ILE A 70 4.00 -15.01 -10.77
N LEU A 71 4.81 -13.95 -10.88
CA LEU A 71 5.17 -13.05 -9.78
C LEU A 71 4.52 -11.68 -9.97
N PRO A 72 3.37 -11.39 -9.34
CA PRO A 72 2.84 -10.05 -9.26
C PRO A 72 3.59 -9.25 -8.19
N HIS A 73 3.76 -7.96 -8.42
CA HIS A 73 4.27 -7.05 -7.39
C HIS A 73 3.18 -6.11 -6.87
N SER A 74 2.22 -5.74 -7.71
CA SER A 74 1.20 -4.75 -7.41
C SER A 74 -0.15 -5.39 -7.08
N GLU A 75 -0.94 -4.70 -6.24
CA GLU A 75 -2.33 -5.05 -5.97
C GLU A 75 -3.17 -5.28 -7.22
N PHE A 76 -2.96 -4.45 -8.23
CA PHE A 76 -3.70 -4.51 -9.50
C PHE A 76 -3.46 -5.82 -10.27
N ASP A 77 -2.35 -6.50 -10.00
CA ASP A 77 -1.97 -7.73 -10.71
C ASP A 77 -2.24 -9.01 -9.92
N LEU A 78 -2.71 -8.94 -8.66
CA LEU A 78 -2.94 -10.12 -7.83
C LEU A 78 -4.03 -11.04 -8.43
N ILE A 79 -5.20 -10.47 -8.75
CA ILE A 79 -6.32 -11.24 -9.37
C ILE A 79 -5.93 -11.73 -10.76
N ARG A 80 -5.24 -10.88 -11.55
CA ARG A 80 -4.71 -11.26 -12.87
C ARG A 80 -3.76 -12.45 -12.78
N ALA A 81 -2.79 -12.38 -11.87
CA ALA A 81 -1.83 -13.46 -11.67
C ALA A 81 -2.51 -14.75 -11.19
N ALA A 82 -3.51 -14.64 -10.31
CA ALA A 82 -4.26 -15.80 -9.84
C ALA A 82 -5.04 -16.47 -10.97
N ARG A 83 -5.75 -15.71 -11.81
CA ARG A 83 -6.45 -16.23 -12.99
C ARG A 83 -5.52 -16.92 -13.98
N LEU A 84 -4.36 -16.30 -14.26
CA LEU A 84 -3.35 -16.91 -15.13
C LEU A 84 -2.80 -18.20 -14.53
N ARG A 85 -2.56 -18.25 -13.20
CA ARG A 85 -2.10 -19.47 -12.53
C ARG A 85 -3.12 -20.60 -12.62
N GLU A 86 -4.40 -20.32 -12.36
CA GLU A 86 -5.45 -21.32 -12.51
C GLU A 86 -5.55 -21.84 -13.94
N HIS A 87 -5.52 -20.94 -14.93
CA HIS A 87 -5.64 -21.32 -16.34
C HIS A 87 -4.44 -22.17 -16.83
N LEU A 88 -3.23 -21.86 -16.36
CA LEU A 88 -1.99 -22.51 -16.78
C LEU A 88 -1.57 -23.68 -15.85
N GLY A 89 -2.31 -23.96 -14.78
CA GLY A 89 -1.97 -25.00 -13.82
C GLY A 89 -0.70 -24.71 -13.02
N ILE A 90 -0.45 -23.44 -12.68
CA ILE A 90 0.73 -22.97 -11.96
C ILE A 90 0.38 -22.74 -10.49
N ALA A 91 1.22 -23.24 -9.57
CA ALA A 91 1.04 -23.07 -8.13
C ALA A 91 1.23 -21.61 -7.69
N GLY A 92 0.57 -21.24 -6.58
CA GLY A 92 0.65 -19.93 -5.93
C GLY A 92 -0.71 -19.48 -5.41
N GLN A 93 -0.86 -18.20 -5.07
CA GLN A 93 -2.11 -17.64 -4.55
C GLN A 93 -3.29 -17.96 -5.48
N SER A 94 -4.34 -18.58 -4.93
CA SER A 94 -5.57 -18.92 -5.64
C SER A 94 -6.40 -17.67 -5.97
N LEU A 95 -7.38 -17.81 -6.88
CA LEU A 95 -8.29 -16.71 -7.20
C LEU A 95 -9.17 -16.34 -6.00
N GLU A 96 -9.64 -17.32 -5.24
CA GLU A 96 -10.40 -17.10 -4.00
C GLU A 96 -9.61 -16.25 -3.01
N SER A 97 -8.35 -16.63 -2.75
CA SER A 97 -7.45 -15.87 -1.88
C SER A 97 -7.21 -14.46 -2.43
N ALA A 98 -6.88 -14.33 -3.71
CA ALA A 98 -6.63 -13.02 -4.32
C ALA A 98 -7.84 -12.08 -4.21
N ILE A 99 -9.06 -12.59 -4.40
CA ILE A 99 -10.29 -11.81 -4.24
C ILE A 99 -10.47 -11.40 -2.76
N ALA A 100 -10.28 -12.32 -1.81
CA ALA A 100 -10.46 -12.04 -0.39
C ALA A 100 -9.49 -10.97 0.14
N TYR A 101 -8.29 -10.88 -0.43
CA TYR A 101 -7.32 -9.81 -0.10
C TYR A 101 -7.51 -8.52 -0.92
N ARG A 102 -8.35 -8.50 -1.95
CA ARG A 102 -8.59 -7.33 -2.81
C ARG A 102 -9.95 -6.68 -2.59
N ASP A 103 -10.99 -7.47 -2.48
CA ASP A 103 -12.35 -6.98 -2.28
C ASP A 103 -12.63 -6.77 -0.79
N LYS A 104 -12.70 -5.51 -0.38
CA LYS A 104 -12.88 -5.12 1.03
C LYS A 104 -14.17 -5.64 1.65
N VAL A 105 -15.21 -5.89 0.85
CA VAL A 105 -16.47 -6.49 1.34
C VAL A 105 -16.26 -7.96 1.63
N VAL A 106 -15.69 -8.72 0.68
CA VAL A 106 -15.36 -10.14 0.87
C VAL A 106 -14.41 -10.32 2.05
N MET A 107 -13.38 -9.48 2.14
CA MET A 107 -12.44 -9.45 3.28
C MET A 107 -13.17 -9.29 4.62
N LYS A 108 -14.04 -8.29 4.74
CA LYS A 108 -14.78 -8.00 5.99
C LYS A 108 -15.82 -9.07 6.31
N GLU A 109 -16.37 -9.76 5.32
CA GLU A 109 -17.22 -10.94 5.52
C GLU A 109 -16.44 -12.11 6.14
N HIS A 110 -15.17 -12.35 5.72
CA HIS A 110 -14.28 -13.32 6.37
C HIS A 110 -13.99 -12.92 7.82
N MET A 111 -13.68 -11.64 8.06
CA MET A 111 -13.44 -11.13 9.41
C MET A 111 -14.67 -11.31 10.31
N THR A 112 -15.84 -10.96 9.82
CA THR A 112 -17.10 -11.09 10.58
C THR A 112 -17.38 -12.56 10.96
N ARG A 113 -17.17 -13.49 10.03
CA ARG A 113 -17.31 -14.94 10.29
C ARG A 113 -16.31 -15.45 11.33
N ALA A 114 -15.10 -14.88 11.37
CA ALA A 114 -14.06 -15.22 12.32
C ALA A 114 -14.15 -14.46 13.66
N GLY A 115 -15.15 -13.58 13.84
CA GLY A 115 -15.29 -12.75 15.05
C GLY A 115 -14.25 -11.64 15.19
N ILE A 116 -13.56 -11.27 14.10
CA ILE A 116 -12.58 -10.19 14.08
C ILE A 116 -13.31 -8.87 13.83
N ALA A 117 -13.00 -7.86 14.64
CA ALA A 117 -13.69 -6.58 14.59
C ALA A 117 -13.39 -5.79 13.32
N VAL A 118 -14.44 -5.31 12.65
CA VAL A 118 -14.44 -4.42 11.49
C VAL A 118 -15.52 -3.35 11.67
N ALA A 119 -15.47 -2.27 10.89
CA ALA A 119 -16.59 -1.33 10.77
C ALA A 119 -17.86 -2.05 10.30
N HIS A 120 -19.05 -1.58 10.64
CA HIS A 120 -20.27 -2.00 9.93
C HIS A 120 -20.12 -1.63 8.45
N PHE A 121 -20.48 -2.51 7.55
CA PHE A 121 -20.25 -2.32 6.11
C PHE A 121 -21.34 -2.91 5.27
N LYS A 122 -21.46 -2.41 4.04
CA LYS A 122 -22.34 -2.95 3.01
C LYS A 122 -21.74 -2.69 1.61
N ARG A 123 -21.88 -3.64 0.70
CA ARG A 123 -21.66 -3.42 -0.73
C ARG A 123 -22.73 -2.49 -1.26
N VAL A 124 -22.36 -1.51 -2.06
CA VAL A 124 -23.28 -0.57 -2.70
C VAL A 124 -23.58 -1.05 -4.11
N GLN A 125 -24.85 -1.21 -4.44
CA GLN A 125 -25.36 -1.49 -5.77
C GLN A 125 -26.16 -0.31 -6.32
N SER A 126 -26.69 0.53 -5.43
CA SER A 126 -27.49 1.71 -5.77
C SER A 126 -27.39 2.79 -4.69
N SER A 127 -27.85 4.00 -5.01
CA SER A 127 -28.00 5.08 -4.03
C SER A 127 -28.93 4.71 -2.87
N LEU A 128 -29.89 3.82 -3.08
CA LEU A 128 -30.79 3.34 -2.02
C LEU A 128 -30.05 2.53 -0.95
N ASP A 129 -28.99 1.81 -1.32
CA ASP A 129 -28.15 1.11 -0.34
C ASP A 129 -27.42 2.07 0.58
N VAL A 130 -26.95 3.19 0.03
CA VAL A 130 -26.29 4.27 0.78
C VAL A 130 -27.27 4.89 1.78
N LEU A 131 -28.47 5.24 1.33
CA LEU A 131 -29.51 5.84 2.17
C LEU A 131 -29.94 4.88 3.28
N ALA A 132 -30.24 3.62 2.96
CA ALA A 132 -30.64 2.61 3.93
C ALA A 132 -29.54 2.36 4.98
N PHE A 133 -28.26 2.35 4.58
CA PHE A 133 -27.15 2.21 5.51
C PHE A 133 -27.06 3.41 6.47
N ILE A 134 -27.22 4.63 5.95
CA ILE A 134 -27.22 5.84 6.76
C ILE A 134 -28.41 5.89 7.74
N ASP A 135 -29.60 5.48 7.28
CA ASP A 135 -30.79 5.42 8.14
C ASP A 135 -30.60 4.43 9.30
N GLN A 136 -29.83 3.36 9.08
CA GLN A 136 -29.56 2.34 10.09
C GLN A 136 -28.40 2.74 11.05
N HIS A 137 -27.33 3.35 10.54
CA HIS A 137 -26.07 3.55 11.27
C HIS A 137 -25.75 5.02 11.57
N GLY A 138 -26.43 5.97 10.92
CA GLY A 138 -26.17 7.41 11.06
C GLY A 138 -24.91 7.89 10.35
N PHE A 139 -24.60 9.15 10.60
CA PHE A 139 -23.36 9.81 10.16
C PHE A 139 -22.32 9.81 11.30
N PRO A 140 -21.01 9.92 10.98
CA PRO A 140 -20.44 9.89 9.63
C PRO A 140 -20.27 8.47 9.12
N CYS A 141 -20.26 8.32 7.77
CA CYS A 141 -19.91 7.10 7.08
C CYS A 141 -18.86 7.34 5.99
N VAL A 142 -18.29 6.26 5.48
CA VAL A 142 -17.29 6.29 4.41
C VAL A 142 -17.80 5.50 3.23
N VAL A 143 -17.78 6.12 2.04
CA VAL A 143 -18.02 5.44 0.77
C VAL A 143 -16.69 5.34 0.03
N LYS A 144 -16.34 4.12 -0.41
CA LYS A 144 -15.04 3.86 -1.07
C LYS A 144 -15.15 2.70 -2.06
N PRO A 145 -14.26 2.65 -3.09
CA PRO A 145 -14.17 1.50 -3.98
C PRO A 145 -13.83 0.22 -3.19
N VAL A 146 -14.44 -0.91 -3.57
CA VAL A 146 -14.20 -2.21 -2.90
C VAL A 146 -12.76 -2.69 -3.09
N ASP A 147 -12.13 -2.36 -4.21
CA ASP A 147 -10.78 -2.78 -4.61
C ASP A 147 -9.82 -1.58 -4.83
N GLY A 148 -10.19 -0.39 -4.36
CA GLY A 148 -9.35 0.80 -4.41
C GLY A 148 -8.09 0.69 -3.54
N CYS A 149 -7.10 1.53 -3.82
CA CYS A 149 -5.88 1.69 -3.03
C CYS A 149 -5.47 3.17 -2.94
N SER A 150 -4.50 3.48 -2.06
CA SER A 150 -3.94 4.84 -1.88
C SER A 150 -5.00 5.90 -1.58
N SER A 151 -6.06 5.52 -0.88
CA SER A 151 -7.21 6.39 -0.53
C SER A 151 -7.94 7.00 -1.73
N LYS A 152 -7.67 6.54 -2.96
CA LYS A 152 -8.35 7.04 -4.16
C LYS A 152 -9.84 6.71 -4.13
N GLY A 153 -10.68 7.72 -4.34
CA GLY A 153 -12.13 7.56 -4.35
C GLY A 153 -12.78 7.38 -2.98
N VAL A 154 -12.02 7.52 -1.88
CA VAL A 154 -12.56 7.48 -0.52
C VAL A 154 -13.26 8.80 -0.20
N ARG A 155 -14.51 8.74 0.26
CA ARG A 155 -15.35 9.89 0.60
C ARG A 155 -15.93 9.72 1.99
N VAL A 156 -15.71 10.70 2.85
CA VAL A 156 -16.32 10.76 4.20
C VAL A 156 -17.60 11.57 4.12
N ILE A 157 -18.71 10.93 4.39
CA ILE A 157 -20.05 11.53 4.38
C ILE A 157 -20.41 11.91 5.81
N ARG A 158 -20.33 13.19 6.15
CA ARG A 158 -20.56 13.72 7.51
C ARG A 158 -22.00 14.12 7.76
N ASN A 159 -22.72 14.42 6.67
CA ASN A 159 -24.10 14.89 6.72
C ASN A 159 -24.77 14.73 5.34
N ARG A 160 -26.05 15.08 5.25
CA ARG A 160 -26.82 14.93 3.99
C ARG A 160 -26.30 15.76 2.81
N SER A 161 -25.63 16.89 3.07
CA SER A 161 -25.09 17.72 1.97
C SER A 161 -23.91 17.05 1.28
N ASP A 162 -23.17 16.19 2.00
CA ASP A 162 -22.05 15.46 1.42
C ASP A 162 -22.50 14.35 0.44
N LEU A 163 -23.77 13.91 0.52
CA LEU A 163 -24.32 12.89 -0.38
C LEU A 163 -24.27 13.28 -1.87
N ALA A 164 -24.37 14.56 -2.18
CA ALA A 164 -24.24 15.03 -3.54
C ALA A 164 -22.91 14.63 -4.19
N GLN A 165 -21.84 14.58 -3.41
CA GLN A 165 -20.51 14.15 -3.90
C GLN A 165 -20.48 12.67 -4.29
N VAL A 166 -21.30 11.83 -3.64
CA VAL A 166 -21.40 10.40 -3.94
C VAL A 166 -22.37 10.17 -5.09
N PHE A 167 -23.51 10.86 -5.09
CA PHE A 167 -24.59 10.63 -6.09
C PHE A 167 -24.26 11.24 -7.46
N ASN A 168 -23.27 12.12 -7.54
CA ASN A 168 -22.74 12.61 -8.81
C ASN A 168 -21.75 11.66 -9.48
N GLU A 169 -21.38 10.54 -8.83
CA GLU A 169 -20.57 9.52 -9.48
C GLU A 169 -21.35 8.86 -10.63
N PRO A 170 -20.70 8.55 -11.75
CA PRO A 170 -21.36 7.92 -12.89
C PRO A 170 -21.97 6.56 -12.57
N THR A 171 -21.39 5.85 -11.61
CA THR A 171 -21.87 4.58 -11.08
C THR A 171 -21.43 4.41 -9.64
N LEU A 172 -22.25 3.71 -8.86
CA LEU A 172 -21.90 3.24 -7.51
C LEU A 172 -21.56 1.73 -7.51
N GLU A 173 -21.62 1.08 -8.67
CA GLU A 173 -21.13 -0.28 -8.81
C GLU A 173 -19.63 -0.35 -8.50
N GLY A 174 -19.22 -1.36 -7.73
CA GLY A 174 -17.86 -1.48 -7.28
C GLY A 174 -17.51 -0.64 -6.03
N TYR A 175 -18.49 -0.03 -5.39
CA TYR A 175 -18.30 0.70 -4.11
C TYR A 175 -18.85 -0.09 -2.92
N MET A 176 -18.38 0.29 -1.74
CA MET A 176 -18.93 -0.09 -0.45
C MET A 176 -19.16 1.14 0.41
N ILE A 177 -20.04 1.01 1.40
CA ILE A 177 -20.22 1.96 2.49
C ILE A 177 -19.88 1.30 3.82
N GLU A 178 -19.28 2.06 4.72
CA GLU A 178 -18.97 1.60 6.08
C GLU A 178 -19.14 2.72 7.10
N THR A 179 -19.32 2.38 8.37
CA THR A 179 -19.31 3.36 9.46
C THR A 179 -17.91 3.97 9.59
N PHE A 180 -17.84 5.28 9.79
CA PHE A 180 -16.58 5.97 10.04
C PHE A 180 -16.00 5.55 11.39
N ILE A 181 -14.75 5.11 11.40
CA ILE A 181 -14.03 4.77 12.62
C ILE A 181 -13.22 5.97 13.09
N LYS A 182 -13.57 6.50 14.26
CA LYS A 182 -12.74 7.48 14.95
C LYS A 182 -11.63 6.75 15.69
N GLY A 183 -10.38 7.05 15.39
CA GLY A 183 -9.25 6.41 16.04
C GLY A 183 -7.93 6.71 15.36
N GLN A 184 -6.85 6.24 15.94
CA GLN A 184 -5.52 6.29 15.35
C GLN A 184 -5.35 5.11 14.39
N MET A 185 -4.68 5.35 13.27
CA MET A 185 -4.37 4.30 12.31
C MET A 185 -2.94 3.79 12.50
N PHE A 186 -2.82 2.49 12.39
CA PHE A 186 -1.57 1.73 12.38
C PHE A 186 -1.53 0.84 11.15
N HIS A 187 -0.32 0.37 10.83
CA HIS A 187 -0.19 -0.68 9.84
C HIS A 187 0.89 -1.68 10.25
N VAL A 188 0.71 -2.93 9.86
CA VAL A 188 1.68 -3.98 10.06
C VAL A 188 2.07 -4.53 8.69
N ASN A 189 3.37 -4.57 8.43
CA ASN A 189 3.92 -5.04 7.17
C ASN A 189 4.75 -6.28 7.41
N GLY A 190 4.88 -7.11 6.41
CA GLY A 190 5.75 -8.27 6.57
C GLY A 190 5.73 -9.26 5.44
N VAL A 191 6.39 -10.37 5.73
CA VAL A 191 6.50 -11.53 4.83
C VAL A 191 6.34 -12.79 5.67
N VAL A 192 5.54 -13.73 5.16
CA VAL A 192 5.45 -15.11 5.65
C VAL A 192 5.92 -16.03 4.52
N THR A 193 6.82 -16.95 4.79
CA THR A 193 7.36 -17.90 3.80
C THR A 193 6.71 -19.29 3.91
N ASP A 194 6.96 -20.14 2.91
CA ASP A 194 6.45 -21.53 2.89
C ASP A 194 6.98 -22.38 4.06
N SER A 195 8.19 -22.09 4.56
CA SER A 195 8.73 -22.75 5.76
C SER A 195 8.07 -22.31 7.07
N GLY A 196 7.17 -21.33 7.03
CA GLY A 196 6.55 -20.75 8.21
C GLY A 196 7.40 -19.68 8.90
N SER A 197 8.58 -19.32 8.33
CA SER A 197 9.32 -18.14 8.79
C SER A 197 8.50 -16.88 8.53
N ALA A 198 8.44 -15.97 9.52
CA ALA A 198 7.60 -14.78 9.40
C ALA A 198 8.28 -13.56 10.02
N PHE A 199 8.19 -12.44 9.30
CA PHE A 199 8.62 -11.12 9.73
C PHE A 199 7.44 -10.17 9.80
N PHE A 200 7.33 -9.41 10.89
CA PHE A 200 6.27 -8.44 11.13
C PHE A 200 6.89 -7.11 11.59
N ALA A 201 6.60 -6.04 10.87
CA ALA A 201 7.03 -4.67 11.20
C ALA A 201 5.80 -3.81 11.54
N PRO A 202 5.47 -3.61 12.82
CA PRO A 202 4.40 -2.70 13.23
C PRO A 202 4.83 -1.25 13.04
N CYS A 203 3.93 -0.44 12.51
CA CYS A 203 4.13 0.96 12.20
C CYS A 203 2.91 1.80 12.61
N ALA A 204 3.11 3.08 12.86
CA ALA A 204 2.04 4.05 13.07
C ALA A 204 2.00 5.06 11.93
N TYR A 205 0.82 5.47 11.49
CA TYR A 205 0.70 6.67 10.68
C TYR A 205 0.96 7.91 11.54
N ILE A 206 1.66 8.89 11.01
CA ILE A 206 1.96 10.16 11.70
C ILE A 206 0.70 11.03 11.74
N ASN A 207 -0.03 11.05 10.62
CA ASN A 207 -1.34 11.68 10.48
C ASN A 207 -2.34 10.65 9.94
N GLY A 208 -3.62 11.01 9.87
CA GLY A 208 -4.64 10.15 9.27
C GLY A 208 -4.40 9.91 7.78
N SER A 209 -4.78 8.74 7.29
CA SER A 209 -4.61 8.37 5.87
C SER A 209 -5.39 9.26 4.89
N LEU A 210 -6.26 10.14 5.38
CA LEU A 210 -7.03 11.11 4.59
C LEU A 210 -6.58 12.56 4.82
N ASP A 211 -5.59 12.83 5.67
CA ASP A 211 -5.17 14.19 6.01
C ASP A 211 -4.52 14.91 4.82
N PHE A 212 -3.95 14.18 3.87
CA PHE A 212 -3.45 14.74 2.62
C PHE A 212 -4.54 15.47 1.81
N GLN A 213 -5.82 15.09 1.94
CA GLN A 213 -6.95 15.77 1.29
C GLN A 213 -7.15 17.19 1.82
N ASN A 214 -6.68 17.47 3.04
CA ASN A 214 -6.70 18.77 3.69
C ASN A 214 -5.32 19.45 3.65
N ALA A 215 -4.47 19.08 2.70
CA ALA A 215 -3.10 19.58 2.55
C ALA A 215 -2.19 19.32 3.77
N GLY A 216 -2.58 18.40 4.65
CA GLY A 216 -1.76 17.92 5.75
C GLY A 216 -0.63 17.00 5.26
N THR A 217 0.53 17.05 5.92
CA THR A 217 1.60 16.09 5.65
C THR A 217 1.10 14.66 5.97
N PHE A 218 1.53 13.70 5.15
CA PHE A 218 1.26 12.29 5.38
C PHE A 218 2.57 11.58 5.73
N GLY A 219 2.52 10.68 6.68
CA GLY A 219 3.72 9.99 7.09
C GLY A 219 3.45 8.69 7.85
N SER A 220 4.53 7.96 8.06
CA SER A 220 4.52 6.70 8.80
C SER A 220 5.84 6.53 9.54
N ARG A 221 5.82 5.89 10.70
CA ARG A 221 7.00 5.55 11.49
C ARG A 221 6.96 4.11 11.97
N THR A 222 8.11 3.50 12.12
CA THR A 222 8.23 2.20 12.80
C THR A 222 7.95 2.35 14.29
N LEU A 223 7.38 1.31 14.88
CA LEU A 223 7.14 1.20 16.33
C LEU A 223 8.18 0.31 16.98
N GLU A 224 8.46 0.56 18.27
CA GLU A 224 9.20 -0.40 19.10
C GLU A 224 8.39 -1.68 19.23
N PRO A 225 8.89 -2.84 18.72
CA PRO A 225 8.10 -4.09 18.63
C PRO A 225 7.68 -4.64 19.99
N GLU A 226 8.47 -4.35 21.03
CA GLU A 226 8.26 -4.89 22.36
C GLU A 226 7.20 -4.14 23.16
N THR A 227 6.66 -3.03 22.63
CA THR A 227 5.58 -2.30 23.31
C THR A 227 4.29 -3.13 23.32
N PRO A 228 3.44 -2.97 24.36
CA PRO A 228 2.16 -3.69 24.44
C PRO A 228 1.29 -3.49 23.19
N LEU A 229 1.25 -2.28 22.66
CA LEU A 229 0.46 -1.97 21.45
C LEU A 229 1.02 -2.67 20.22
N ALA A 230 2.34 -2.62 19.98
CA ALA A 230 2.96 -3.25 18.84
C ALA A 230 2.74 -4.77 18.84
N ARG A 231 2.87 -5.41 20.00
CA ARG A 231 2.56 -6.84 20.17
C ARG A 231 1.10 -7.17 19.86
N ARG A 232 0.16 -6.33 20.31
CA ARG A 232 -1.27 -6.48 20.01
C ARG A 232 -1.56 -6.32 18.53
N LEU A 233 -0.94 -5.34 17.84
CA LEU A 233 -1.07 -5.13 16.40
C LEU A 233 -0.58 -6.36 15.62
N VAL A 234 0.57 -6.90 16.00
CA VAL A 234 1.11 -8.13 15.38
C VAL A 234 0.20 -9.34 15.64
N ALA A 235 -0.27 -9.54 16.88
CA ALA A 235 -1.18 -10.62 17.20
C ALA A 235 -2.51 -10.51 16.44
N PHE A 236 -3.08 -9.31 16.36
CA PHE A 236 -4.28 -9.02 15.59
C PHE A 236 -4.08 -9.32 14.10
N THR A 237 -2.95 -8.88 13.51
CA THR A 237 -2.63 -9.16 12.10
C THR A 237 -2.51 -10.66 11.83
N LYS A 238 -1.90 -11.42 12.74
CA LYS A 238 -1.84 -12.89 12.63
C LYS A 238 -3.23 -13.52 12.61
N SER A 239 -4.16 -13.05 13.46
CA SER A 239 -5.53 -13.55 13.46
C SER A 239 -6.28 -13.17 12.17
N VAL A 240 -6.03 -11.99 11.62
CA VAL A 240 -6.58 -11.55 10.32
C VAL A 240 -6.09 -12.46 9.19
N ILE A 241 -4.78 -12.73 9.10
CA ILE A 241 -4.20 -13.61 8.08
C ILE A 241 -4.80 -15.03 8.20
N ALA A 242 -4.93 -15.56 9.41
CA ALA A 242 -5.50 -16.89 9.65
C ALA A 242 -7.00 -17.00 9.30
N ALA A 243 -7.74 -15.88 9.24
CA ALA A 243 -9.15 -15.83 8.89
C ALA A 243 -9.40 -15.74 7.37
N LEU A 244 -8.40 -15.45 6.58
CA LEU A 244 -8.48 -15.35 5.12
C LEU A 244 -8.06 -16.66 4.45
N PRO A 245 -8.51 -16.92 3.19
CA PRO A 245 -8.05 -18.07 2.44
C PRO A 245 -6.53 -18.11 2.35
N GLU A 246 -5.97 -19.28 2.63
CA GLU A 246 -4.53 -19.49 2.73
C GLU A 246 -3.79 -19.06 1.46
N THR A 247 -2.66 -18.41 1.65
CA THR A 247 -1.67 -18.14 0.60
C THR A 247 -0.28 -18.08 1.22
N SER A 248 0.65 -18.77 0.59
CA SER A 248 2.06 -18.78 0.94
C SER A 248 2.91 -18.92 -0.33
N PRO A 249 4.02 -18.21 -0.45
CA PRO A 249 4.48 -17.11 0.44
C PRO A 249 3.56 -15.89 0.38
N LEU A 250 3.45 -15.18 1.50
CA LEU A 250 2.62 -13.98 1.63
C LEU A 250 3.47 -12.76 1.99
N GLY A 251 3.56 -11.77 1.10
CA GLY A 251 3.87 -10.39 1.48
C GLY A 251 2.57 -9.72 1.91
N PHE A 252 2.57 -8.91 2.97
CA PHE A 252 1.33 -8.28 3.42
C PHE A 252 1.53 -6.85 3.92
N HIS A 253 0.43 -6.10 3.84
CA HIS A 253 0.26 -4.77 4.40
C HIS A 253 -1.14 -4.71 5.02
N ALA A 254 -1.23 -4.67 6.34
CA ALA A 254 -2.47 -4.63 7.09
C ALA A 254 -2.67 -3.25 7.74
N GLU A 255 -3.81 -2.62 7.53
CA GLU A 255 -4.20 -1.34 8.13
C GLU A 255 -5.23 -1.57 9.25
N ILE A 256 -4.96 -0.99 10.42
CA ILE A 256 -5.69 -1.27 11.66
C ILE A 256 -6.00 0.05 12.36
N PHE A 257 -7.25 0.23 12.76
CA PHE A 257 -7.66 1.31 13.66
C PHE A 257 -7.54 0.88 15.10
N GLN A 258 -7.04 1.78 15.97
CA GLN A 258 -7.22 1.72 17.41
C GLN A 258 -8.24 2.80 17.80
N THR A 259 -9.37 2.37 18.32
CA THR A 259 -10.44 3.27 18.78
C THR A 259 -10.11 3.91 20.13
N PRO A 260 -10.80 5.01 20.53
CA PRO A 260 -10.59 5.65 21.84
C PRO A 260 -10.86 4.72 23.04
N ASP A 261 -11.70 3.70 22.88
CA ASP A 261 -11.97 2.65 23.85
C ASP A 261 -11.01 1.45 23.72
N ASP A 262 -9.85 1.66 23.07
CA ASP A 262 -8.72 0.75 22.96
C ASP A 262 -9.02 -0.58 22.23
N ARG A 263 -10.00 -0.61 21.35
CA ARG A 263 -10.24 -1.76 20.46
C ARG A 263 -9.46 -1.64 19.16
N LEU A 264 -9.03 -2.78 18.61
CA LEU A 264 -8.44 -2.87 17.28
C LEU A 264 -9.51 -3.33 16.28
N LEU A 265 -9.61 -2.62 15.15
CA LEU A 265 -10.50 -2.95 14.04
C LEU A 265 -9.69 -2.99 12.74
N LEU A 266 -9.92 -4.01 11.93
CA LEU A 266 -9.29 -4.07 10.61
C LEU A 266 -9.92 -3.03 9.67
N CYS A 267 -9.08 -2.20 9.07
CA CYS A 267 -9.44 -1.37 7.91
C CYS A 267 -9.38 -2.22 6.63
N GLU A 268 -8.19 -2.72 6.31
CA GLU A 268 -7.93 -3.61 5.18
C GLU A 268 -6.61 -4.37 5.35
N ILE A 269 -6.41 -5.42 4.54
CA ILE A 269 -5.12 -6.11 4.38
C ILE A 269 -4.92 -6.45 2.90
N ALA A 270 -3.73 -6.21 2.39
CA ALA A 270 -3.34 -6.56 1.02
C ALA A 270 -2.33 -7.71 1.02
N ALA A 271 -2.46 -8.65 0.06
CA ALA A 271 -1.51 -9.76 -0.15
C ALA A 271 -0.31 -9.30 -1.00
N ARG A 272 0.30 -8.21 -0.62
CA ARG A 272 1.53 -7.66 -1.20
C ARG A 272 2.25 -6.81 -0.17
N THR A 273 3.53 -6.62 -0.37
CA THR A 273 4.31 -5.67 0.43
C THR A 273 3.88 -4.24 0.19
N ALA A 274 3.96 -3.39 1.23
CA ALA A 274 3.49 -2.01 1.17
C ALA A 274 4.18 -1.18 0.08
N GLY A 275 3.44 -0.33 -0.58
CA GLY A 275 3.97 0.63 -1.54
C GLY A 275 4.61 1.87 -0.90
N SER A 276 4.83 2.89 -1.71
CA SER A 276 5.38 4.18 -1.28
C SER A 276 6.79 4.04 -0.68
N LEU A 277 7.08 4.74 0.41
CA LEU A 277 8.35 4.69 1.14
C LEU A 277 8.37 3.65 2.27
N THR A 278 7.31 2.86 2.43
CA THR A 278 7.22 1.88 3.53
C THR A 278 8.29 0.79 3.43
N GLY A 279 8.62 0.35 2.20
CA GLY A 279 9.72 -0.59 2.00
C GLY A 279 11.06 -0.03 2.47
N GLU A 280 11.39 1.21 2.09
CA GLU A 280 12.60 1.91 2.50
C GLU A 280 12.65 2.17 4.02
N LEU A 281 11.52 2.57 4.60
CA LEU A 281 11.36 2.75 6.04
C LEU A 281 11.70 1.46 6.80
N ILE A 282 11.21 0.31 6.34
CA ILE A 282 11.48 -1.00 6.94
C ILE A 282 12.94 -1.41 6.71
N GLU A 283 13.49 -1.15 5.53
CA GLU A 283 14.88 -1.46 5.22
C GLU A 283 15.85 -0.69 6.12
N HIS A 284 15.60 0.59 6.37
CA HIS A 284 16.37 1.38 7.32
C HIS A 284 16.25 0.88 8.77
N SER A 285 15.06 0.37 9.16
CA SER A 285 14.84 -0.08 10.53
C SER A 285 15.35 -1.50 10.80
N TYR A 286 15.20 -2.41 9.84
CA TYR A 286 15.44 -3.85 10.06
C TYR A 286 16.52 -4.44 9.14
N ALA A 287 17.12 -3.64 8.28
CA ALA A 287 18.11 -4.07 7.27
C ALA A 287 17.57 -5.20 6.36
N ILE A 288 16.28 -5.14 6.01
CA ILE A 288 15.62 -6.07 5.09
C ILE A 288 14.85 -5.33 4.01
N ASN A 289 15.10 -5.67 2.75
CA ASN A 289 14.23 -5.27 1.64
C ASN A 289 13.06 -6.25 1.57
N ILE A 290 11.90 -5.85 2.10
CA ILE A 290 10.72 -6.73 2.18
C ILE A 290 10.15 -7.08 0.80
N HIS A 291 10.32 -6.22 -0.20
CA HIS A 291 9.91 -6.51 -1.57
C HIS A 291 10.74 -7.64 -2.15
N GLN A 292 12.06 -7.54 -2.02
CA GLN A 292 12.98 -8.57 -2.47
C GLN A 292 12.73 -9.90 -1.74
N ALA A 293 12.60 -9.87 -0.42
CA ALA A 293 12.34 -11.06 0.39
C ALA A 293 11.06 -11.79 -0.06
N TRP A 294 9.97 -11.03 -0.28
CA TRP A 294 8.71 -11.61 -0.76
C TRP A 294 8.81 -12.17 -2.18
N ILE A 295 9.37 -11.41 -3.12
CA ILE A 295 9.52 -11.86 -4.53
C ILE A 295 10.40 -13.11 -4.61
N ARG A 296 11.50 -13.16 -3.84
CA ARG A 296 12.39 -14.32 -3.80
C ARG A 296 11.69 -15.53 -3.19
N ALA A 297 10.93 -15.35 -2.10
CA ALA A 297 10.12 -16.41 -1.53
C ALA A 297 9.08 -16.94 -2.54
N CYS A 298 8.38 -16.07 -3.27
CA CYS A 298 7.46 -16.45 -4.34
C CYS A 298 8.16 -17.21 -5.50
N ALA A 299 9.44 -16.94 -5.72
CA ALA A 299 10.26 -17.69 -6.67
C ALA A 299 10.84 -18.99 -6.10
N GLY A 300 10.53 -19.33 -4.85
CA GLY A 300 11.04 -20.54 -4.16
C GLY A 300 12.45 -20.38 -3.60
N ILE A 301 12.88 -19.13 -3.33
CA ILE A 301 14.14 -18.82 -2.66
C ILE A 301 13.82 -18.24 -1.29
N GLU A 302 14.11 -18.96 -0.23
CA GLU A 302 13.88 -18.49 1.12
C GLU A 302 15.15 -17.88 1.72
N ASP A 303 15.15 -16.55 1.84
CA ASP A 303 16.20 -15.83 2.56
C ASP A 303 15.88 -15.79 4.06
N PRO A 304 16.91 -15.71 4.93
CA PRO A 304 16.69 -15.51 6.36
C PRO A 304 15.94 -14.20 6.65
N LEU A 305 14.80 -14.31 7.32
CA LEU A 305 14.03 -13.14 7.79
C LEU A 305 14.53 -12.71 9.18
N PRO A 306 14.50 -11.40 9.52
CA PRO A 306 14.89 -10.91 10.85
C PRO A 306 13.81 -11.19 11.91
N THR A 307 13.39 -12.44 12.02
CA THR A 307 12.33 -12.88 12.93
C THR A 307 12.75 -12.69 14.38
N GLY A 308 11.89 -12.04 15.20
CA GLY A 308 12.17 -11.82 16.63
C GLY A 308 13.33 -10.87 16.92
N ARG A 309 13.83 -10.13 15.93
CA ARG A 309 14.88 -9.12 16.14
C ARG A 309 14.26 -7.75 16.37
N SER A 310 14.83 -7.02 17.31
CA SER A 310 14.56 -5.58 17.45
C SER A 310 15.13 -4.82 16.25
N PRO A 311 14.54 -3.69 15.88
CA PRO A 311 15.07 -2.83 14.82
C PRO A 311 16.48 -2.33 15.20
N THR A 312 17.36 -2.21 14.20
CA THR A 312 18.70 -1.64 14.37
C THR A 312 18.66 -0.11 14.45
N SER A 313 17.60 0.48 13.93
CA SER A 313 17.27 1.90 14.03
C SER A 313 15.77 2.08 13.86
N PHE A 314 15.25 3.24 14.21
CA PHE A 314 13.87 3.64 13.97
C PHE A 314 13.81 4.57 12.77
N ALA A 315 12.82 4.42 11.90
CA ALA A 315 12.68 5.24 10.72
C ALA A 315 11.27 5.82 10.59
N ALA A 316 11.18 6.97 9.94
CA ALA A 316 9.93 7.60 9.54
C ALA A 316 9.98 8.03 8.07
N SER A 317 8.86 7.96 7.40
CA SER A 317 8.64 8.57 6.09
C SER A 317 7.72 9.77 6.26
N ILE A 318 8.03 10.87 5.57
CA ILE A 318 7.21 12.08 5.52
C ILE A 318 6.97 12.44 4.06
N ARG A 319 5.74 12.86 3.75
CA ARG A 319 5.33 13.37 2.43
C ARG A 319 4.62 14.69 2.58
N VAL A 320 4.96 15.64 1.71
CA VAL A 320 4.29 16.94 1.58
C VAL A 320 3.41 16.90 0.34
N PRO A 321 2.08 16.81 0.49
CA PRO A 321 1.19 16.67 -0.64
C PRO A 321 1.14 17.95 -1.48
N VAL A 322 0.78 17.80 -2.76
CA VAL A 322 0.40 18.95 -3.59
C VAL A 322 -0.87 19.61 -3.03
N ARG A 323 -0.99 20.93 -3.23
CA ARG A 323 -2.15 21.73 -2.81
C ARG A 323 -2.76 22.40 -4.03
N ASN A 324 -4.02 22.81 -3.95
CA ASN A 324 -4.63 23.64 -5.01
C ASN A 324 -4.10 25.08 -4.96
N GLU A 325 -2.76 25.18 -5.06
CA GLU A 325 -1.98 26.41 -4.88
C GLU A 325 -0.76 26.40 -5.80
N ARG A 326 -0.08 27.54 -5.91
CA ARG A 326 1.22 27.68 -6.60
C ARG A 326 2.35 27.42 -5.61
N LEU A 327 3.27 26.53 -5.94
CA LEU A 327 4.48 26.28 -5.16
C LEU A 327 5.46 27.45 -5.34
N LEU A 328 5.66 28.25 -4.29
CA LEU A 328 6.53 29.42 -4.34
C LEU A 328 7.98 29.10 -4.01
N LYS A 329 8.17 28.16 -3.06
CA LYS A 329 9.50 27.77 -2.61
C LYS A 329 9.52 26.31 -2.16
N ILE A 330 10.60 25.60 -2.48
CA ILE A 330 10.89 24.25 -2.00
C ILE A 330 12.41 24.12 -1.75
N PRO A 331 12.84 23.50 -0.63
CA PRO A 331 14.26 23.39 -0.33
C PRO A 331 14.95 22.38 -1.26
N ALA A 332 16.18 22.66 -1.66
CA ALA A 332 16.96 21.73 -2.49
C ALA A 332 17.60 20.59 -1.67
N PHE A 333 17.77 20.75 -0.36
CA PHE A 333 18.33 19.76 0.55
C PHE A 333 17.80 19.99 1.97
N ALA A 334 17.86 18.95 2.81
CA ALA A 334 17.58 19.05 4.25
C ALA A 334 18.89 19.25 5.02
N PRO A 335 18.97 20.19 6.00
CA PRO A 335 20.18 20.48 6.74
C PRO A 335 20.47 19.48 7.88
N PHE A 336 19.93 18.26 7.80
CA PHE A 336 19.99 17.27 8.86
C PHE A 336 20.66 15.97 8.36
N ASP A 337 21.67 15.49 9.04
CA ASP A 337 22.42 14.26 8.72
C ASP A 337 21.60 12.97 8.91
N TRP A 338 20.55 13.05 9.72
CA TRP A 338 19.61 11.96 9.97
C TRP A 338 18.48 11.86 8.92
N VAL A 339 18.42 12.76 7.94
CA VAL A 339 17.59 12.60 6.74
C VAL A 339 18.37 11.75 5.73
N LYS A 340 17.92 10.50 5.52
CA LYS A 340 18.63 9.55 4.65
C LYS A 340 18.20 9.61 3.21
N THR A 341 16.94 9.96 2.97
CA THR A 341 16.39 10.16 1.63
C THR A 341 15.61 11.46 1.63
N LEU A 342 15.85 12.30 0.62
CA LEU A 342 15.04 13.46 0.30
C LEU A 342 14.78 13.42 -1.20
N CYS A 343 13.51 13.24 -1.58
CA CYS A 343 13.08 13.27 -2.97
C CYS A 343 12.20 14.50 -3.18
N ILE A 344 12.59 15.35 -4.12
CA ILE A 344 11.89 16.59 -4.46
C ILE A 344 11.33 16.42 -5.86
N THR A 345 10.01 16.45 -5.97
CA THR A 345 9.25 16.34 -7.22
C THR A 345 8.58 17.67 -7.57
N GLY A 346 8.47 18.56 -6.57
CA GLY A 346 7.87 19.88 -6.75
C GLY A 346 8.75 20.81 -7.58
N VAL A 347 8.08 21.62 -8.40
CA VAL A 347 8.71 22.65 -9.25
C VAL A 347 8.24 24.02 -8.80
N GLU A 348 9.18 24.90 -8.41
CA GLU A 348 8.87 26.28 -8.03
C GLU A 348 8.20 27.01 -9.18
N GLY A 349 7.17 27.79 -8.86
CA GLY A 349 6.35 28.53 -9.83
C GLY A 349 5.23 27.70 -10.46
N GLN A 350 5.18 26.39 -10.29
CA GLN A 350 4.11 25.54 -10.81
C GLN A 350 2.86 25.63 -9.93
N THR A 351 1.68 25.69 -10.56
CA THR A 351 0.38 25.56 -9.90
C THR A 351 -0.06 24.10 -9.96
N TYR A 352 -0.49 23.57 -8.82
CA TYR A 352 -0.94 22.19 -8.67
C TYR A 352 -2.44 22.14 -8.44
N ALA A 353 -3.04 20.99 -8.70
CA ALA A 353 -4.39 20.65 -8.25
C ALA A 353 -4.34 20.01 -6.85
N THR A 354 -5.49 19.87 -6.20
CA THR A 354 -5.60 19.11 -4.95
C THR A 354 -5.14 17.67 -5.15
N ALA A 355 -4.35 17.14 -4.20
CA ALA A 355 -3.90 15.76 -4.20
C ALA A 355 -5.09 14.79 -4.31
N GLN A 356 -4.99 13.81 -5.20
CA GLN A 356 -5.97 12.74 -5.37
C GLN A 356 -5.57 11.47 -4.60
N THR A 357 -4.26 11.33 -4.36
CA THR A 357 -3.67 10.22 -3.61
C THR A 357 -2.58 10.75 -2.68
N TYR A 358 -2.23 10.00 -1.67
CA TYR A 358 -1.13 10.40 -0.76
C TYR A 358 0.26 10.37 -1.43
N THR A 359 0.37 9.86 -2.65
CA THR A 359 1.61 9.87 -3.44
C THR A 359 1.73 11.08 -4.37
N ASP A 360 0.70 11.93 -4.43
CA ASP A 360 0.73 13.20 -5.14
C ASP A 360 1.43 14.22 -4.24
N ASP A 361 2.75 14.19 -4.20
CA ASP A 361 3.57 15.01 -3.31
C ASP A 361 4.59 15.88 -4.06
N VAL A 362 5.04 16.95 -3.44
CA VAL A 362 6.12 17.82 -3.91
C VAL A 362 7.45 17.48 -3.25
N LEU A 363 7.41 16.79 -2.11
CA LEU A 363 8.59 16.38 -1.36
C LEU A 363 8.28 15.13 -0.55
N SER A 364 9.23 14.21 -0.53
CA SER A 364 9.18 13.07 0.39
C SER A 364 10.55 12.80 1.01
N ALA A 365 10.56 12.29 2.24
CA ALA A 365 11.78 12.05 3.00
C ALA A 365 11.72 10.78 3.84
N ILE A 366 12.91 10.20 4.12
CA ILE A 366 13.12 9.18 5.14
C ILE A 366 14.01 9.77 6.24
N LEU A 367 13.51 9.72 7.47
CA LEU A 367 14.20 10.12 8.69
C LEU A 367 14.60 8.86 9.46
N VAL A 368 15.74 8.89 10.15
CA VAL A 368 16.20 7.77 10.98
C VAL A 368 16.63 8.26 12.35
N ALA A 369 16.52 7.39 13.37
CA ALA A 369 16.99 7.64 14.73
C ALA A 369 17.42 6.32 15.40
N ASP A 370 18.17 6.43 16.49
CA ASP A 370 18.63 5.30 17.31
C ASP A 370 17.59 4.82 18.33
N SER A 371 16.54 5.61 18.55
CA SER A 371 15.44 5.29 19.47
C SER A 371 14.11 5.88 18.97
N ASP A 372 12.98 5.27 19.41
CA ASP A 372 11.62 5.76 19.08
C ASP A 372 11.41 7.19 19.61
N ALA A 373 11.86 7.50 20.83
CA ALA A 373 11.75 8.85 21.40
C ALA A 373 12.48 9.88 20.55
N ARG A 374 13.72 9.58 20.15
CA ARG A 374 14.51 10.48 19.29
C ARG A 374 13.94 10.60 17.88
N LEU A 375 13.30 9.55 17.38
CA LEU A 375 12.58 9.63 16.10
C LEU A 375 11.43 10.62 16.17
N LEU A 376 10.66 10.62 17.24
CA LEU A 376 9.55 11.57 17.43
C LEU A 376 10.07 13.02 17.46
N GLU A 377 11.14 13.30 18.21
CA GLU A 377 11.78 14.64 18.24
C GLU A 377 12.25 15.07 16.83
N ARG A 378 12.81 14.14 16.05
CA ARG A 378 13.27 14.41 14.68
C ARG A 378 12.12 14.66 13.72
N ILE A 379 11.00 13.95 13.90
CA ILE A 379 9.77 14.19 13.12
C ILE A 379 9.28 15.61 13.37
N ASP A 380 9.12 16.02 14.63
CA ASP A 380 8.67 17.37 14.99
C ASP A 380 9.60 18.44 14.42
N THR A 381 10.91 18.28 14.62
CA THR A 381 11.94 19.19 14.06
C THR A 381 11.87 19.28 12.54
N PHE A 382 11.63 18.15 11.86
CA PHE A 382 11.54 18.14 10.40
C PHE A 382 10.24 18.78 9.89
N LEU A 383 9.13 18.57 10.58
CA LEU A 383 7.86 19.21 10.25
C LEU A 383 7.92 20.73 10.44
N ASP A 384 8.55 21.21 11.51
CA ASP A 384 8.78 22.65 11.73
C ASP A 384 9.64 23.25 10.61
N TRP A 385 10.75 22.57 10.27
CA TRP A 385 11.60 23.01 9.14
C TRP A 385 10.85 23.02 7.80
N LEU A 386 9.97 22.03 7.52
CA LEU A 386 9.16 22.00 6.31
C LEU A 386 8.21 23.20 6.23
N ASN A 387 7.58 23.58 7.35
CA ASN A 387 6.68 24.72 7.41
C ASN A 387 7.39 26.05 7.01
N ASP A 388 8.67 26.19 7.37
CA ASP A 388 9.46 27.36 7.00
C ASP A 388 10.04 27.27 5.58
N SER A 389 10.28 26.06 5.09
CA SER A 389 11.05 25.83 3.85
C SER A 389 10.18 25.60 2.62
N VAL A 390 8.94 25.11 2.77
CA VAL A 390 7.99 24.89 1.67
C VAL A 390 6.92 25.96 1.73
N GLN A 391 6.87 26.83 0.72
CA GLN A 391 5.95 27.95 0.69
C GLN A 391 4.98 27.84 -0.47
N TRP A 392 3.72 28.10 -0.19
CA TRP A 392 2.62 28.08 -1.14
C TRP A 392 1.98 29.47 -1.25
N GLY A 393 1.40 29.75 -2.39
CA GLY A 393 0.66 30.98 -2.66
C GLY A 393 -0.57 30.72 -3.51
N PRO A 394 -1.42 31.75 -3.70
CA PRO A 394 -2.65 31.61 -4.49
C PRO A 394 -2.39 31.03 -5.89
N ALA A 395 -3.27 30.11 -6.34
CA ALA A 395 -3.18 29.50 -7.67
C ALA A 395 -3.22 30.54 -8.82
N ASN A 396 -3.87 31.66 -8.60
CA ASN A 396 -4.03 32.78 -9.55
C ASN A 396 -3.24 34.03 -9.10
N LEU A 397 -1.91 33.94 -9.07
CA LEU A 397 -1.14 35.19 -9.17
C LEU A 397 -1.20 35.63 -10.61
N LYS A 398 -1.95 36.74 -10.87
CA LYS A 398 -1.79 37.51 -12.13
C LYS A 398 -0.35 38.01 -12.11
N ASP A 399 0.45 37.53 -13.07
CA ASP A 399 1.76 38.10 -13.38
C ASP A 399 1.61 39.58 -13.76
#